data_7adaed3bfc1fd1950d484016b4b830d6
#
_entry.id   7adaed3bfc1fd1950d484016b4b830d6
#
_cell.length_a   1.000
_cell.length_b   1.000
_cell.length_c   1.000
_cell.angle_alpha   90.00
_cell.angle_beta   90.00
_cell.angle_gamma   90.00
#
_symmetry.space_group_name_H-M   'P 1'
#
loop_
_entity.id
_entity.type
_entity.pdbx_description
1 polymer ?
#
loop_
_entity_poly.entity_id
_entity_poly.type
_entity_poly.pdbx_seq_one_letter_code
_entity_poly.pdbx_strand_id
1 'polypeptide(L)'
;MDEVGEQSGFSDLLTPCIHNIVTLYLFEIGSLEDIMQTFPNFPCSTPNLRSLEMSLDDDVDISIDPFQPFSSTLRRLALFGVPLYPTFLNLRTLTEFTLCDYAFTLPLDTLLTMLEENRGLERVDLSIKFTNPDLRSSQRRVPISNRFRHLSVSFYKAEDARALISSIPIQRGANLELISRGSTGGLNNTLSSISETHLANLPSPTYMTIFGNQVQLSGPNGSLSFSRLSPSEMSLVGLPLLSFDKIRELRFKYPPRAFDPSLFPALEALAIESDRYISTTLSIWLSSPKSSPLLKTLAFSHCDLSEEFMKVLTQFACDRRKTAVTWLYRVLIVDYFGKFPSPSSILRLKGYVKVVDFQMENSLPLHLA
;
A
#
# COMPACT_ATOMS: atom_id res chain seq x y z
N MET A 1 9.52 -31.22 -41.51
CA MET A 1 9.26 -29.96 -42.20
C MET A 1 9.55 -28.91 -41.15
N ASP A 2 10.68 -28.28 -41.30
CA ASP A 2 11.42 -27.58 -40.29
C ASP A 2 10.93 -26.14 -40.17
N GLU A 3 10.33 -25.78 -39.03
CA GLU A 3 10.04 -24.38 -38.65
C GLU A 3 11.27 -23.72 -38.00
N VAL A 4 12.42 -23.79 -38.62
CA VAL A 4 13.69 -23.21 -38.10
C VAL A 4 13.99 -21.84 -38.75
N GLY A 5 12.98 -21.09 -39.19
CA GLY A 5 13.22 -19.94 -40.10
C GLY A 5 13.01 -18.53 -39.54
N GLU A 6 12.41 -18.30 -38.33
CA GLU A 6 11.99 -16.94 -37.95
C GLU A 6 12.77 -16.30 -36.80
N GLN A 7 13.56 -17.02 -36.00
CA GLN A 7 14.28 -16.43 -34.87
C GLN A 7 15.53 -15.61 -35.24
N SER A 8 16.14 -15.84 -36.41
CA SER A 8 17.35 -15.11 -36.81
C SER A 8 17.11 -13.64 -37.18
N GLY A 9 15.90 -13.24 -37.53
CA GLY A 9 15.61 -11.89 -38.01
C GLY A 9 15.55 -10.81 -36.92
N PHE A 10 15.20 -11.17 -35.68
CA PHE A 10 15.03 -10.19 -34.60
C PHE A 10 16.37 -9.76 -34.01
N SER A 11 17.31 -10.69 -33.83
CA SER A 11 18.66 -10.42 -33.36
C SER A 11 19.40 -9.44 -34.29
N ASP A 12 19.29 -9.68 -35.62
CA ASP A 12 19.95 -8.85 -36.63
C ASP A 12 19.41 -7.42 -36.68
N LEU A 13 18.14 -7.22 -36.38
CA LEU A 13 17.50 -5.90 -36.28
C LEU A 13 17.92 -5.11 -35.04
N LEU A 14 18.14 -5.79 -33.92
CA LEU A 14 18.49 -5.13 -32.65
C LEU A 14 19.98 -4.84 -32.53
N THR A 15 20.86 -5.64 -33.12
CA THR A 15 22.31 -5.51 -32.99
C THR A 15 22.83 -4.09 -33.29
N PRO A 16 22.37 -3.36 -34.29
CA PRO A 16 22.83 -1.97 -34.54
C PRO A 16 22.39 -0.97 -33.47
N CYS A 17 21.29 -1.25 -32.78
CA CYS A 17 20.66 -0.32 -31.83
C CYS A 17 20.93 -0.68 -30.36
N ILE A 18 21.53 -1.82 -30.09
CA ILE A 18 21.68 -2.39 -28.74
C ILE A 18 22.41 -1.43 -27.79
N HIS A 19 23.40 -0.68 -28.28
CA HIS A 19 24.14 0.30 -27.49
C HIS A 19 23.31 1.52 -27.06
N ASN A 20 22.16 1.74 -27.72
CA ASN A 20 21.28 2.88 -27.43
C ASN A 20 20.11 2.48 -26.52
N ILE A 21 19.98 1.21 -26.15
CA ILE A 21 18.91 0.75 -25.29
C ILE A 21 19.10 1.32 -23.90
N VAL A 22 18.12 2.11 -23.44
CA VAL A 22 18.06 2.69 -22.11
C VAL A 22 17.11 1.93 -21.21
N THR A 23 16.03 1.39 -21.79
CA THR A 23 15.02 0.61 -21.08
C THR A 23 14.74 -0.66 -21.87
N LEU A 24 14.74 -1.79 -21.18
CA LEU A 24 14.47 -3.09 -21.76
C LEU A 24 13.40 -3.82 -20.92
N TYR A 25 12.36 -4.28 -21.61
CA TYR A 25 11.29 -5.09 -21.05
C TYR A 25 11.31 -6.45 -21.71
N LEU A 26 11.46 -7.51 -20.93
CA LEU A 26 11.53 -8.88 -21.36
C LEU A 26 10.41 -9.66 -20.65
N PHE A 27 9.27 -9.86 -21.34
CA PHE A 27 8.10 -10.54 -20.81
C PHE A 27 7.85 -11.87 -21.47
N GLU A 28 7.22 -12.79 -20.74
CA GLU A 28 6.79 -14.11 -21.23
C GLU A 28 7.94 -14.89 -21.88
N ILE A 29 9.11 -14.84 -21.26
CA ILE A 29 10.27 -15.52 -21.80
C ILE A 29 10.23 -16.97 -21.33
N GLY A 30 10.13 -17.89 -22.28
CA GLY A 30 10.11 -19.32 -22.02
C GLY A 30 11.43 -19.85 -21.43
N SER A 31 12.56 -19.24 -21.79
CA SER A 31 13.85 -19.59 -21.18
C SER A 31 14.85 -18.43 -21.19
N LEU A 32 15.77 -18.43 -20.21
CA LEU A 32 16.90 -17.48 -20.23
C LEU A 32 17.86 -17.72 -21.38
N GLU A 33 17.89 -18.94 -21.91
CA GLU A 33 18.69 -19.28 -23.08
C GLU A 33 18.24 -18.50 -24.31
N ASP A 34 16.93 -18.27 -24.47
CA ASP A 34 16.38 -17.43 -25.53
C ASP A 34 16.85 -15.99 -25.45
N ILE A 35 16.95 -15.44 -24.21
CA ILE A 35 17.53 -14.11 -24.01
C ILE A 35 18.99 -14.09 -24.43
N MET A 36 19.78 -15.08 -24.02
CA MET A 36 21.22 -15.13 -24.33
C MET A 36 21.48 -15.37 -25.81
N GLN A 37 20.61 -16.07 -26.50
CA GLN A 37 20.67 -16.23 -27.98
C GLN A 37 20.31 -14.91 -28.69
N THR A 38 19.29 -14.21 -28.20
CA THR A 38 18.84 -12.93 -28.77
C THR A 38 19.80 -11.79 -28.49
N PHE A 39 20.39 -11.78 -27.29
CA PHE A 39 21.33 -10.76 -26.82
C PHE A 39 22.66 -11.40 -26.38
N PRO A 40 23.53 -11.74 -27.31
CA PRO A 40 24.83 -12.32 -26.98
C PRO A 40 25.61 -11.35 -26.07
N ASN A 41 26.20 -11.90 -25.00
CA ASN A 41 26.92 -11.13 -23.97
C ASN A 41 26.03 -10.10 -23.22
N PHE A 42 24.72 -10.35 -23.14
CA PHE A 42 23.85 -9.55 -22.27
C PHE A 42 24.31 -9.68 -20.79
N PRO A 43 24.39 -8.59 -20.05
CA PRO A 43 24.01 -7.21 -20.39
C PRO A 43 25.18 -6.32 -20.85
N CYS A 44 26.39 -6.85 -21.02
CA CYS A 44 27.55 -6.07 -21.43
C CYS A 44 27.38 -5.35 -22.78
N SER A 45 26.53 -5.94 -23.64
CA SER A 45 26.20 -5.35 -24.94
C SER A 45 25.31 -4.08 -24.83
N THR A 46 24.75 -3.81 -23.66
CA THR A 46 23.84 -2.68 -23.42
C THR A 46 24.42 -1.65 -22.43
N PRO A 47 25.49 -0.93 -22.78
CA PRO A 47 26.23 -0.08 -21.83
C PRO A 47 25.40 1.09 -21.27
N ASN A 48 24.34 1.50 -21.97
CA ASN A 48 23.47 2.61 -21.59
C ASN A 48 22.20 2.17 -20.86
N LEU A 49 22.04 0.88 -20.56
CA LEU A 49 20.85 0.33 -19.92
C LEU A 49 20.69 0.91 -18.52
N ARG A 50 19.55 1.58 -18.27
CA ARG A 50 19.18 2.18 -16.99
C ARG A 50 18.02 1.47 -16.32
N SER A 51 17.15 0.84 -17.09
CA SER A 51 15.98 0.13 -16.59
C SER A 51 15.87 -1.23 -17.26
N LEU A 52 15.80 -2.27 -16.45
CA LEU A 52 15.57 -3.64 -16.86
C LEU A 52 14.39 -4.22 -16.11
N GLU A 53 13.45 -4.77 -16.84
CA GLU A 53 12.31 -5.51 -16.30
C GLU A 53 12.24 -6.87 -17.00
N MET A 54 12.21 -7.94 -16.20
CA MET A 54 12.21 -9.32 -16.70
C MET A 54 11.09 -10.11 -16.03
N SER A 55 10.36 -10.87 -16.82
CA SER A 55 9.37 -11.83 -16.37
C SER A 55 9.62 -13.17 -17.03
N LEU A 56 9.76 -14.22 -16.21
CA LEU A 56 9.88 -15.60 -16.68
C LEU A 56 8.59 -16.36 -16.39
N ASP A 57 8.27 -17.34 -17.23
CA ASP A 57 7.21 -18.29 -16.96
C ASP A 57 7.60 -19.23 -15.82
N ASP A 58 6.63 -19.67 -15.02
CA ASP A 58 6.79 -20.31 -13.70
C ASP A 58 7.62 -21.61 -13.65
N ASP A 59 7.98 -22.22 -14.75
CA ASP A 59 8.56 -23.58 -14.82
C ASP A 59 10.04 -23.64 -15.25
N VAL A 60 10.77 -22.55 -15.21
CA VAL A 60 12.16 -22.54 -15.68
C VAL A 60 13.12 -22.98 -14.56
N ASP A 61 13.72 -24.17 -14.71
CA ASP A 61 14.81 -24.64 -13.83
C ASP A 61 16.10 -23.86 -14.11
N ILE A 62 16.42 -22.93 -13.22
CA ILE A 62 17.53 -22.01 -13.41
C ILE A 62 18.59 -22.27 -12.35
N SER A 63 19.46 -23.23 -12.62
CA SER A 63 20.55 -23.61 -11.69
C SER A 63 21.83 -22.80 -11.87
N ILE A 64 22.00 -22.09 -12.97
CA ILE A 64 23.24 -21.40 -13.35
C ILE A 64 22.96 -19.92 -13.59
N ASP A 65 23.76 -19.01 -13.02
CA ASP A 65 23.71 -17.59 -13.32
C ASP A 65 24.19 -17.34 -14.75
N PRO A 66 23.29 -17.00 -15.69
CA PRO A 66 23.65 -16.82 -17.08
C PRO A 66 24.16 -15.42 -17.39
N PHE A 67 24.04 -14.49 -16.43
CA PHE A 67 24.30 -13.08 -16.69
C PHE A 67 25.76 -12.71 -16.53
N GLN A 68 26.23 -11.88 -17.45
CA GLN A 68 27.48 -11.16 -17.32
C GLN A 68 27.29 -9.97 -16.37
N PRO A 69 28.38 -9.45 -15.75
CA PRO A 69 28.26 -8.26 -14.88
C PRO A 69 27.59 -7.09 -15.59
N PHE A 70 26.59 -6.50 -14.94
CA PHE A 70 25.91 -5.32 -15.46
C PHE A 70 26.82 -4.09 -15.44
N SER A 71 26.57 -3.17 -16.38
CA SER A 71 27.21 -1.87 -16.34
C SER A 71 26.77 -1.08 -15.11
N SER A 72 27.61 -0.15 -14.66
CA SER A 72 27.31 0.74 -13.53
C SER A 72 26.18 1.75 -13.80
N THR A 73 25.49 1.64 -14.95
CA THR A 73 24.42 2.58 -15.36
C THR A 73 23.04 2.13 -14.93
N LEU A 74 22.82 0.86 -14.59
CA LEU A 74 21.52 0.34 -14.22
C LEU A 74 20.99 1.01 -12.93
N ARG A 75 19.77 1.56 -13.01
CA ARG A 75 19.10 2.30 -11.91
C ARG A 75 17.84 1.58 -11.44
N ARG A 76 17.13 0.94 -12.34
CA ARG A 76 15.89 0.22 -12.06
C ARG A 76 16.04 -1.23 -12.49
N LEU A 77 15.73 -2.14 -11.56
CA LEU A 77 15.68 -3.58 -11.81
C LEU A 77 14.34 -4.12 -11.29
N ALA A 78 13.57 -4.76 -12.16
CA ALA A 78 12.33 -5.45 -11.81
C ALA A 78 12.40 -6.90 -12.30
N LEU A 79 12.23 -7.84 -11.37
CA LEU A 79 12.33 -9.28 -11.59
C LEU A 79 11.02 -9.95 -11.16
N PHE A 80 10.36 -10.65 -12.09
CA PHE A 80 9.12 -11.39 -11.85
C PHE A 80 9.35 -12.86 -12.21
N GLY A 81 9.30 -13.75 -11.22
CA GLY A 81 9.64 -15.17 -11.43
C GLY A 81 11.11 -15.43 -11.76
N VAL A 82 11.97 -14.42 -11.68
CA VAL A 82 13.41 -14.53 -11.96
C VAL A 82 14.16 -14.67 -10.65
N PRO A 83 15.01 -15.68 -10.47
CA PRO A 83 15.86 -15.82 -9.28
C PRO A 83 16.81 -14.63 -9.10
N LEU A 84 17.11 -14.30 -7.86
CA LEU A 84 18.11 -13.30 -7.55
C LEU A 84 19.52 -13.91 -7.68
N TYR A 85 20.09 -13.80 -8.86
CA TYR A 85 21.41 -14.32 -9.17
C TYR A 85 22.54 -13.50 -8.51
N PRO A 86 23.74 -14.11 -8.31
CA PRO A 86 24.91 -13.42 -7.78
C PRO A 86 25.30 -12.17 -8.56
N THR A 87 25.07 -12.14 -9.87
CA THR A 87 25.33 -10.98 -10.72
C THR A 87 24.47 -9.79 -10.32
N PHE A 88 23.20 -10.00 -9.94
CA PHE A 88 22.34 -8.92 -9.45
C PHE A 88 22.76 -8.40 -8.07
N LEU A 89 23.37 -9.25 -7.24
CA LEU A 89 23.87 -8.86 -5.91
C LEU A 89 25.04 -7.87 -5.98
N ASN A 90 25.77 -7.87 -7.10
CA ASN A 90 26.91 -6.97 -7.31
C ASN A 90 26.49 -5.58 -7.84
N LEU A 91 25.23 -5.36 -8.09
CA LEU A 91 24.71 -4.03 -8.48
C LEU A 91 24.82 -3.08 -7.29
N ARG A 92 25.33 -1.87 -7.53
CA ARG A 92 25.52 -0.84 -6.49
C ARG A 92 24.92 0.51 -6.87
N THR A 93 24.21 0.55 -8.00
CA THR A 93 23.74 1.79 -8.60
C THR A 93 22.21 1.88 -8.65
N LEU A 94 21.51 0.87 -8.12
CA LEU A 94 20.06 0.84 -8.15
C LEU A 94 19.44 1.96 -7.28
N THR A 95 18.42 2.57 -7.84
CA THR A 95 17.51 3.48 -7.14
C THR A 95 16.14 2.82 -6.92
N GLU A 96 15.76 1.90 -7.80
CA GLU A 96 14.52 1.15 -7.70
C GLU A 96 14.78 -0.35 -7.87
N PHE A 97 14.20 -1.14 -6.98
CA PHE A 97 14.31 -2.59 -7.01
C PHE A 97 12.95 -3.24 -6.77
N THR A 98 12.52 -4.09 -7.70
CA THR A 98 11.32 -4.91 -7.58
C THR A 98 11.70 -6.38 -7.71
N LEU A 99 11.29 -7.19 -6.75
CA LEU A 99 11.45 -8.64 -6.77
C LEU A 99 10.14 -9.31 -6.44
N CYS A 100 9.51 -9.94 -7.43
CA CYS A 100 8.30 -10.72 -7.30
C CYS A 100 8.61 -12.17 -7.65
N ASP A 101 8.84 -12.98 -6.63
CA ASP A 101 9.19 -14.38 -6.79
C ASP A 101 8.08 -15.25 -6.19
N TYR A 102 7.41 -16.02 -7.02
CA TYR A 102 6.35 -16.93 -6.61
C TYR A 102 6.84 -18.37 -6.43
N ALA A 103 7.90 -18.75 -7.10
CA ALA A 103 8.39 -20.13 -7.16
C ALA A 103 9.58 -20.38 -6.22
N PHE A 104 10.41 -19.38 -5.97
CA PHE A 104 11.68 -19.53 -5.29
C PHE A 104 11.64 -19.03 -3.85
N THR A 105 12.41 -19.66 -3.01
CA THR A 105 12.67 -19.21 -1.64
C THR A 105 14.02 -18.53 -1.59
N LEU A 106 14.07 -17.32 -1.06
CA LEU A 106 15.28 -16.51 -0.99
C LEU A 106 15.84 -16.52 0.44
N PRO A 107 17.15 -16.70 0.66
CA PRO A 107 17.76 -16.43 1.94
C PRO A 107 17.66 -14.95 2.30
N LEU A 108 17.15 -14.64 3.50
CA LEU A 108 16.98 -13.24 3.95
C LEU A 108 18.33 -12.48 3.91
N ASP A 109 19.42 -13.12 4.34
CA ASP A 109 20.75 -12.49 4.35
C ASP A 109 21.24 -12.09 2.96
N THR A 110 20.88 -12.85 1.93
CA THR A 110 21.20 -12.52 0.53
C THR A 110 20.52 -11.22 0.13
N LEU A 111 19.21 -11.10 0.40
CA LEU A 111 18.47 -9.87 0.13
C LEU A 111 19.01 -8.69 0.93
N LEU A 112 19.28 -8.89 2.22
CA LEU A 112 19.80 -7.81 3.08
C LEU A 112 21.18 -7.32 2.59
N THR A 113 22.05 -8.23 2.12
CA THR A 113 23.34 -7.87 1.54
C THR A 113 23.16 -7.01 0.28
N MET A 114 22.26 -7.39 -0.61
CA MET A 114 21.95 -6.60 -1.82
C MET A 114 21.42 -5.21 -1.46
N LEU A 115 20.53 -5.10 -0.48
CA LEU A 115 20.00 -3.81 -0.03
C LEU A 115 21.10 -2.92 0.60
N GLU A 116 22.01 -3.51 1.36
CA GLU A 116 23.15 -2.82 1.99
C GLU A 116 24.14 -2.26 0.98
N GLU A 117 24.43 -3.03 -0.07
CA GLU A 117 25.34 -2.64 -1.15
C GLU A 117 24.76 -1.51 -2.02
N ASN A 118 23.44 -1.44 -2.14
CA ASN A 118 22.74 -0.43 -2.95
C ASN A 118 22.33 0.81 -2.14
N ARG A 119 23.30 1.61 -1.73
CA ARG A 119 23.07 2.83 -0.93
C ARG A 119 22.25 3.93 -1.63
N GLY A 120 22.00 3.80 -2.92
CA GLY A 120 21.17 4.72 -3.71
C GLY A 120 19.69 4.39 -3.74
N LEU A 121 19.26 3.28 -3.12
CA LEU A 121 17.88 2.82 -3.18
C LEU A 121 16.91 3.84 -2.59
N GLU A 122 15.88 4.14 -3.35
CA GLU A 122 14.76 5.02 -3.01
C GLU A 122 13.45 4.22 -2.89
N ARG A 123 13.30 3.17 -3.72
CA ARG A 123 12.11 2.32 -3.77
C ARG A 123 12.48 0.84 -3.81
N VAL A 124 11.77 0.05 -2.99
CA VAL A 124 11.89 -1.41 -2.96
C VAL A 124 10.50 -2.03 -2.87
N ASP A 125 10.17 -2.88 -3.84
CA ASP A 125 8.93 -3.64 -3.90
C ASP A 125 9.26 -5.15 -3.88
N LEU A 126 8.80 -5.86 -2.86
CA LEU A 126 9.13 -7.26 -2.64
C LEU A 126 7.88 -8.13 -2.52
N SER A 127 7.86 -9.25 -3.25
CA SER A 127 6.87 -10.31 -3.08
C SER A 127 7.61 -11.64 -2.97
N ILE A 128 7.93 -12.05 -1.74
CA ILE A 128 8.92 -13.08 -1.46
C ILE A 128 8.44 -14.09 -0.42
N LYS A 129 9.07 -15.27 -0.48
CA LYS A 129 9.08 -16.29 0.59
C LYS A 129 10.53 -16.48 1.03
N PHE A 130 10.78 -16.49 2.32
CA PHE A 130 12.12 -16.80 2.82
C PHE A 130 12.30 -18.30 3.12
N THR A 131 13.48 -18.82 2.78
CA THR A 131 13.91 -20.12 3.31
C THR A 131 14.35 -19.94 4.76
N ASN A 132 13.64 -20.59 5.68
CA ASN A 132 13.95 -20.58 7.11
C ASN A 132 14.34 -19.16 7.58
N PRO A 133 13.38 -18.26 7.82
CA PRO A 133 13.67 -17.01 8.49
C PRO A 133 14.16 -17.38 9.90
N ASP A 134 15.46 -17.64 10.03
CA ASP A 134 16.03 -17.86 11.36
C ASP A 134 15.87 -16.53 12.09
N LEU A 135 15.03 -16.52 13.12
CA LEU A 135 14.76 -15.34 13.93
C LEU A 135 16.03 -14.77 14.57
N ARG A 136 17.13 -15.53 14.56
CA ARG A 136 18.45 -15.06 15.00
C ARG A 136 19.13 -14.15 13.97
N SER A 137 18.86 -14.31 12.67
CA SER A 137 19.34 -13.39 11.63
C SER A 137 18.65 -12.02 11.70
N SER A 138 17.50 -11.94 12.37
CA SER A 138 16.73 -10.68 12.57
C SER A 138 17.44 -9.62 13.42
N GLN A 139 18.63 -9.90 13.96
CA GLN A 139 19.46 -8.92 14.66
C GLN A 139 20.32 -8.06 13.71
N ARG A 140 20.47 -8.49 12.43
CA ARG A 140 21.19 -7.70 11.43
C ARG A 140 20.35 -6.52 11.01
N ARG A 141 20.85 -5.31 11.26
CA ARG A 141 20.25 -4.06 10.77
C ARG A 141 21.04 -3.58 9.57
N VAL A 142 20.36 -3.44 8.45
CA VAL A 142 20.95 -2.94 7.21
C VAL A 142 20.88 -1.43 7.19
N PRO A 143 22.00 -0.70 7.08
CA PRO A 143 21.97 0.75 6.92
C PRO A 143 21.40 1.09 5.55
N ILE A 144 20.13 1.48 5.51
CA ILE A 144 19.48 1.94 4.29
C ILE A 144 19.78 3.42 4.04
N SER A 145 19.85 3.78 2.77
CA SER A 145 20.02 5.14 2.29
C SER A 145 19.04 6.14 2.93
N ASN A 146 19.51 7.32 3.26
CA ASN A 146 18.64 8.45 3.65
C ASN A 146 17.69 8.92 2.53
N ARG A 147 17.86 8.42 1.31
CA ARG A 147 16.98 8.65 0.16
C ARG A 147 15.82 7.66 0.08
N PHE A 148 15.86 6.61 0.87
CA PHE A 148 14.82 5.57 0.88
C PHE A 148 13.45 6.15 1.23
N ARG A 149 12.47 5.97 0.34
CA ARG A 149 11.13 6.58 0.43
C ARG A 149 10.00 5.59 0.38
N HIS A 150 10.22 4.39 -0.15
CA HIS A 150 9.14 3.43 -0.34
C HIS A 150 9.62 1.99 -0.12
N LEU A 151 8.90 1.26 0.71
CA LEU A 151 9.02 -0.17 0.90
C LEU A 151 7.65 -0.82 0.77
N SER A 152 7.46 -1.66 -0.25
CA SER A 152 6.29 -2.52 -0.38
C SER A 152 6.70 -3.97 -0.16
N VAL A 153 6.00 -4.68 0.72
CA VAL A 153 6.27 -6.08 1.05
C VAL A 153 5.00 -6.90 0.92
N SER A 154 4.96 -7.77 -0.08
CA SER A 154 3.95 -8.82 -0.21
C SER A 154 4.48 -10.10 0.42
N PHE A 155 3.74 -10.69 1.35
CA PHE A 155 4.17 -11.84 2.11
C PHE A 155 3.08 -12.91 2.24
N TYR A 156 3.50 -14.17 2.36
CA TYR A 156 2.62 -15.31 2.62
C TYR A 156 2.59 -15.69 4.10
N LYS A 157 3.70 -15.47 4.81
CA LYS A 157 3.83 -15.74 6.25
C LYS A 157 4.20 -14.45 6.98
N ALA A 158 3.57 -14.22 8.11
CA ALA A 158 3.83 -13.05 8.95
C ALA A 158 5.29 -12.97 9.42
N GLU A 159 5.92 -14.14 9.62
CA GLU A 159 7.32 -14.26 10.03
C GLU A 159 8.27 -13.66 8.99
N ASP A 160 7.97 -13.84 7.69
CA ASP A 160 8.79 -13.32 6.58
C ASP A 160 8.77 -11.77 6.59
N ALA A 161 7.57 -11.18 6.67
CA ALA A 161 7.43 -9.72 6.76
C ALA A 161 8.12 -9.17 8.02
N ARG A 162 7.94 -9.83 9.16
CA ARG A 162 8.56 -9.44 10.43
C ARG A 162 10.08 -9.45 10.34
N ALA A 163 10.67 -10.55 9.85
CA ALA A 163 12.12 -10.69 9.73
C ALA A 163 12.71 -9.58 8.88
N LEU A 164 12.08 -9.29 7.74
CA LEU A 164 12.50 -8.21 6.84
C LEU A 164 12.39 -6.83 7.49
N ILE A 165 11.20 -6.48 8.01
CA ILE A 165 10.95 -5.15 8.58
C ILE A 165 11.83 -4.90 9.81
N SER A 166 12.09 -5.94 10.62
CA SER A 166 13.01 -5.83 11.78
C SER A 166 14.44 -5.52 11.37
N SER A 167 14.84 -5.95 10.17
CA SER A 167 16.19 -5.75 9.64
C SER A 167 16.37 -4.43 8.90
N ILE A 168 15.27 -3.82 8.45
CA ILE A 168 15.27 -2.59 7.65
C ILE A 168 14.76 -1.41 8.51
N PRO A 169 15.62 -0.45 8.90
CA PRO A 169 15.16 0.73 9.63
C PRO A 169 14.31 1.61 8.71
N ILE A 170 13.02 1.66 8.95
CA ILE A 170 12.11 2.56 8.22
C ILE A 170 12.44 4.00 8.60
N GLN A 171 12.76 4.80 7.60
CA GLN A 171 13.13 6.20 7.80
C GLN A 171 11.90 7.11 7.93
N ARG A 172 12.12 8.24 8.57
CA ARG A 172 11.11 9.30 8.63
C ARG A 172 10.82 9.81 7.22
N GLY A 173 9.54 9.86 6.85
CA GLY A 173 9.09 10.29 5.52
C GLY A 173 8.99 9.14 4.50
N ALA A 174 9.29 7.90 4.90
CA ALA A 174 9.11 6.75 4.03
C ALA A 174 7.66 6.23 4.07
N ASN A 175 7.26 5.62 2.96
CA ASN A 175 6.00 4.88 2.83
C ASN A 175 6.29 3.39 3.01
N LEU A 176 5.55 2.75 3.93
CA LEU A 176 5.58 1.30 4.12
C LEU A 176 4.25 0.71 3.67
N GLU A 177 4.31 -0.25 2.76
CA GLU A 177 3.15 -1.00 2.31
C GLU A 177 3.32 -2.48 2.65
N LEU A 178 2.32 -3.06 3.31
CA LEU A 178 2.28 -4.47 3.70
C LEU A 178 1.09 -5.15 3.04
N ILE A 179 1.34 -6.17 2.21
CA ILE A 179 0.34 -6.89 1.44
C ILE A 179 0.33 -8.36 1.87
N SER A 180 -0.70 -8.76 2.61
CA SER A 180 -0.87 -10.16 3.00
C SER A 180 -1.39 -10.98 1.82
N ARG A 181 -0.71 -12.06 1.45
CA ARG A 181 -1.14 -13.01 0.42
C ARG A 181 -1.59 -14.34 1.03
N GLY A 182 -1.37 -14.55 2.31
CA GLY A 182 -1.78 -15.75 3.06
C GLY A 182 -3.16 -15.61 3.69
N SER A 183 -3.80 -16.74 3.98
CA SER A 183 -5.15 -16.80 4.53
C SER A 183 -5.22 -16.79 6.07
N THR A 184 -4.11 -16.79 6.78
CA THR A 184 -4.08 -17.04 8.23
C THR A 184 -3.40 -15.93 9.00
N GLY A 185 -4.21 -15.09 9.67
CA GLY A 185 -3.83 -14.26 10.82
C GLY A 185 -2.62 -13.32 10.65
N GLY A 186 -2.36 -12.91 9.39
CA GLY A 186 -1.05 -12.38 9.01
C GLY A 186 -0.70 -11.05 9.67
N LEU A 187 -1.60 -10.08 9.68
CA LEU A 187 -1.23 -8.71 10.04
C LEU A 187 -1.05 -8.52 11.54
N ASN A 188 -1.97 -9.04 12.36
CA ASN A 188 -1.87 -8.92 13.82
C ASN A 188 -0.59 -9.59 14.33
N ASN A 189 -0.26 -10.77 13.79
CA ASN A 189 0.97 -11.47 14.14
C ASN A 189 2.22 -10.73 13.62
N THR A 190 2.14 -10.10 12.46
CA THR A 190 3.24 -9.31 11.90
C THR A 190 3.49 -8.08 12.75
N LEU A 191 2.45 -7.30 13.06
CA LEU A 191 2.58 -6.04 13.80
C LEU A 191 2.90 -6.25 15.26
N SER A 192 2.27 -7.22 15.94
CA SER A 192 2.51 -7.50 17.37
C SER A 192 3.95 -7.90 17.69
N SER A 193 4.68 -8.32 16.67
CA SER A 193 6.05 -8.78 16.79
C SER A 193 7.10 -7.80 16.26
N ILE A 194 6.67 -6.74 15.56
CA ILE A 194 7.55 -5.61 15.19
C ILE A 194 7.69 -4.73 16.43
N SER A 195 8.91 -4.55 16.91
CA SER A 195 9.11 -3.69 18.08
C SER A 195 8.66 -2.25 17.81
N GLU A 196 8.11 -1.58 18.81
CA GLU A 196 7.70 -0.18 18.72
C GLU A 196 8.84 0.72 18.21
N THR A 197 10.10 0.36 18.47
CA THR A 197 11.27 1.10 17.99
C THR A 197 11.44 1.07 16.48
N HIS A 198 10.98 0.03 15.79
CA HIS A 198 11.04 -0.04 14.32
C HIS A 198 9.91 0.76 13.68
N LEU A 199 8.76 0.83 14.35
CA LEU A 199 7.62 1.63 13.93
C LEU A 199 7.68 3.08 14.47
N ALA A 200 8.61 3.40 15.36
CA ALA A 200 8.72 4.73 15.99
C ALA A 200 8.98 5.86 14.98
N ASN A 201 9.58 5.53 13.84
CA ASN A 201 9.78 6.47 12.74
C ASN A 201 8.56 6.56 11.80
N LEU A 202 7.63 5.61 11.91
CA LEU A 202 6.36 5.74 11.23
C LEU A 202 5.58 6.91 11.85
N PRO A 203 4.80 7.61 11.06
CA PRO A 203 4.10 8.79 11.54
C PRO A 203 3.16 8.45 12.69
N SER A 204 3.01 9.38 13.60
CA SER A 204 1.75 9.47 14.33
C SER A 204 0.68 9.78 13.29
N PRO A 205 -0.12 8.82 12.82
CA PRO A 205 -1.01 9.04 11.72
C PRO A 205 -2.07 10.04 12.14
N THR A 206 -2.32 11.01 11.28
CA THR A 206 -3.39 11.99 11.48
C THR A 206 -4.56 11.74 10.53
N TYR A 207 -4.32 10.94 9.51
CA TYR A 207 -5.28 10.59 8.48
C TYR A 207 -5.32 9.08 8.28
N MET A 208 -6.52 8.53 8.15
CA MET A 208 -6.75 7.11 7.91
C MET A 208 -7.79 6.91 6.81
N THR A 209 -7.47 6.06 5.85
CA THR A 209 -8.43 5.59 4.83
C THR A 209 -8.64 4.08 4.98
N ILE A 210 -9.89 3.67 4.93
CA ILE A 210 -10.28 2.26 4.86
C ILE A 210 -11.02 2.05 3.55
N PHE A 211 -10.47 1.18 2.71
CA PHE A 211 -10.98 0.87 1.38
C PHE A 211 -11.11 -0.64 1.20
N GLY A 212 -12.33 -1.16 1.28
CA GLY A 212 -12.56 -2.61 1.20
C GLY A 212 -11.73 -3.36 2.25
N ASN A 213 -10.74 -4.12 1.80
CA ASN A 213 -9.81 -4.87 2.64
C ASN A 213 -8.41 -4.20 2.76
N GLN A 214 -8.35 -2.92 2.54
CA GLN A 214 -7.14 -2.09 2.64
C GLN A 214 -7.31 -1.01 3.70
N VAL A 215 -6.27 -0.79 4.48
CA VAL A 215 -6.15 0.31 5.44
C VAL A 215 -4.90 1.11 5.11
N GLN A 216 -5.05 2.42 4.99
CA GLN A 216 -3.93 3.34 4.80
C GLN A 216 -3.93 4.37 5.91
N LEU A 217 -2.78 4.53 6.54
CA LEU A 217 -2.49 5.52 7.57
C LEU A 217 -1.49 6.51 7.02
N SER A 218 -1.75 7.79 7.16
CA SER A 218 -0.85 8.85 6.67
C SER A 218 -0.66 9.94 7.72
N GLY A 219 0.48 10.58 7.68
CA GLY A 219 0.82 11.67 8.56
C GLY A 219 2.00 12.47 8.01
N PRO A 220 2.47 13.50 8.74
CA PRO A 220 3.53 14.38 8.27
C PRO A 220 4.88 13.68 8.06
N ASN A 221 5.03 12.47 8.58
CA ASN A 221 6.28 11.71 8.54
C ASN A 221 6.21 10.48 7.62
N GLY A 222 5.22 10.37 6.72
CA GLY A 222 5.09 9.26 5.78
C GLY A 222 3.75 8.55 5.85
N SER A 223 3.67 7.36 5.25
CA SER A 223 2.46 6.55 5.27
C SER A 223 2.74 5.08 5.55
N LEU A 224 1.71 4.41 6.07
CA LEU A 224 1.67 2.98 6.31
C LEU A 224 0.39 2.43 5.69
N SER A 225 0.50 1.49 4.78
CA SER A 225 -0.67 0.85 4.18
C SER A 225 -0.65 -0.66 4.37
N PHE A 226 -1.84 -1.22 4.54
CA PHE A 226 -2.09 -2.64 4.65
C PHE A 226 -3.12 -3.03 3.62
N SER A 227 -2.84 -4.08 2.85
CA SER A 227 -3.75 -4.58 1.82
C SER A 227 -4.06 -6.06 2.03
N ARG A 228 -5.23 -6.48 1.52
CA ARG A 228 -5.75 -7.86 1.61
C ARG A 228 -5.97 -8.34 3.05
N LEU A 229 -6.48 -7.46 3.89
CA LEU A 229 -6.85 -7.79 5.26
C LEU A 229 -8.06 -8.75 5.28
N SER A 230 -8.04 -9.69 6.20
CA SER A 230 -9.21 -10.52 6.49
C SER A 230 -10.32 -9.70 7.18
N PRO A 231 -11.58 -10.14 7.15
CA PRO A 231 -12.66 -9.45 7.86
C PRO A 231 -12.43 -9.29 9.36
N SER A 232 -11.72 -10.23 10.00
CA SER A 232 -11.36 -10.15 11.42
C SER A 232 -10.28 -9.09 11.68
N GLU A 233 -9.32 -8.92 10.77
CA GLU A 233 -8.28 -7.90 10.85
C GLU A 233 -8.85 -6.50 10.60
N MET A 234 -9.89 -6.38 9.79
CA MET A 234 -10.60 -5.12 9.55
C MET A 234 -11.34 -4.58 10.77
N SER A 235 -11.54 -5.37 11.82
CA SER A 235 -12.16 -4.89 13.06
C SER A 235 -11.32 -3.82 13.79
N LEU A 236 -10.05 -3.65 13.42
CA LEU A 236 -9.06 -2.72 13.98
C LEU A 236 -8.78 -2.88 15.49
N VAL A 237 -9.67 -3.57 16.21
CA VAL A 237 -9.58 -3.79 17.66
C VAL A 237 -8.33 -4.59 18.04
N GLY A 238 -7.82 -5.38 17.09
CA GLY A 238 -6.64 -6.22 17.28
C GLY A 238 -5.31 -5.60 16.86
N LEU A 239 -5.24 -4.29 16.56
CA LEU A 239 -4.00 -3.61 16.15
C LEU A 239 -3.41 -2.77 17.31
N PRO A 240 -2.94 -3.39 18.40
CA PRO A 240 -2.56 -2.69 19.63
C PRO A 240 -1.34 -1.76 19.45
N LEU A 241 -0.55 -1.97 18.38
CA LEU A 241 0.63 -1.15 18.08
C LEU A 241 0.30 0.16 17.35
N LEU A 242 -0.93 0.30 16.85
CA LEU A 242 -1.34 1.51 16.17
C LEU A 242 -2.19 2.35 17.13
N SER A 243 -1.60 3.42 17.61
CA SER A 243 -2.35 4.43 18.36
C SER A 243 -3.21 5.24 17.40
N PHE A 244 -4.53 5.07 17.49
CA PHE A 244 -5.49 5.84 16.70
C PHE A 244 -5.93 7.13 17.41
N ASP A 245 -5.35 7.42 18.56
CA ASP A 245 -5.68 8.58 19.39
C ASP A 245 -5.38 9.93 18.72
N LYS A 246 -4.51 9.93 17.69
CA LYS A 246 -4.13 11.12 16.93
C LYS A 246 -4.79 11.22 15.55
N ILE A 247 -5.60 10.24 15.15
CA ILE A 247 -6.34 10.30 13.89
C ILE A 247 -7.36 11.43 13.98
N ARG A 248 -7.20 12.44 13.12
CA ARG A 248 -8.11 13.58 12.99
C ARG A 248 -9.09 13.43 11.84
N GLU A 249 -8.67 12.74 10.80
CA GLU A 249 -9.48 12.52 9.61
C GLU A 249 -9.56 11.04 9.29
N LEU A 250 -10.79 10.52 9.12
CA LEU A 250 -11.09 9.13 8.79
C LEU A 250 -11.97 9.07 7.55
N ARG A 251 -11.56 8.29 6.58
CA ARG A 251 -12.30 8.07 5.35
C ARG A 251 -12.62 6.58 5.18
N PHE A 252 -13.88 6.28 4.96
CA PHE A 252 -14.36 4.96 4.56
C PHE A 252 -14.78 4.97 3.10
N LYS A 253 -14.24 4.03 2.34
CA LYS A 253 -14.84 3.56 1.11
C LYS A 253 -15.29 2.13 1.38
N TYR A 254 -16.60 1.92 1.44
CA TYR A 254 -17.21 0.67 1.94
C TYR A 254 -16.91 0.42 3.44
N PRO A 255 -17.61 1.11 4.34
CA PRO A 255 -17.37 1.01 5.77
C PRO A 255 -17.53 -0.43 6.28
N PRO A 256 -16.65 -0.90 7.18
CA PRO A 256 -16.76 -2.22 7.78
C PRO A 256 -18.04 -2.32 8.63
N ARG A 257 -18.64 -3.53 8.69
CA ARG A 257 -19.84 -3.76 9.48
C ARG A 257 -19.64 -3.58 10.99
N ALA A 258 -18.44 -3.86 11.47
CA ALA A 258 -18.06 -3.68 12.87
C ALA A 258 -16.99 -2.60 12.97
N PHE A 259 -17.36 -1.46 13.48
CA PHE A 259 -16.47 -0.32 13.67
C PHE A 259 -16.74 0.30 15.03
N ASP A 260 -15.68 0.47 15.84
CA ASP A 260 -15.77 1.13 17.14
C ASP A 260 -15.27 2.59 17.04
N PRO A 261 -16.18 3.59 17.09
CA PRO A 261 -15.78 4.98 17.03
C PRO A 261 -14.96 5.44 18.24
N SER A 262 -14.98 4.72 19.37
CA SER A 262 -14.22 5.06 20.57
C SER A 262 -12.71 4.96 20.38
N LEU A 263 -12.27 4.23 19.35
CA LEU A 263 -10.86 4.15 18.97
C LEU A 263 -10.28 5.46 18.43
N PHE A 264 -11.14 6.44 18.10
CA PHE A 264 -10.76 7.69 17.43
C PHE A 264 -11.16 8.94 18.24
N PRO A 265 -10.61 9.15 19.42
CA PRO A 265 -11.02 10.27 20.31
C PRO A 265 -10.68 11.65 19.73
N ALA A 266 -9.64 11.75 18.89
CA ALA A 266 -9.21 13.00 18.26
C ALA A 266 -9.89 13.27 16.90
N LEU A 267 -10.84 12.45 16.47
CA LEU A 267 -11.45 12.56 15.14
C LEU A 267 -12.20 13.88 14.97
N GLU A 268 -11.79 14.69 14.00
CA GLU A 268 -12.39 15.96 13.63
C GLU A 268 -13.24 15.86 12.35
N ALA A 269 -12.86 14.99 11.42
CA ALA A 269 -13.56 14.81 10.16
C ALA A 269 -13.76 13.33 9.81
N LEU A 270 -14.97 13.00 9.34
CA LEU A 270 -15.36 11.67 8.88
C LEU A 270 -15.92 11.75 7.47
N ALA A 271 -15.34 10.99 6.55
CA ALA A 271 -15.85 10.81 5.19
C ALA A 271 -16.32 9.38 4.96
N ILE A 272 -17.49 9.23 4.36
CA ILE A 272 -18.09 7.94 4.04
C ILE A 272 -18.45 7.93 2.55
N GLU A 273 -17.85 7.01 1.80
CA GLU A 273 -18.12 6.77 0.40
C GLU A 273 -18.78 5.40 0.25
N SER A 274 -20.13 5.37 0.15
CA SER A 274 -20.88 4.14 -0.07
C SER A 274 -22.37 4.42 -0.24
N ASP A 275 -23.01 3.65 -1.10
CA ASP A 275 -24.45 3.69 -1.38
C ASP A 275 -25.32 2.89 -0.38
N ARG A 276 -24.76 1.90 0.33
CA ARG A 276 -25.57 0.88 1.03
C ARG A 276 -25.47 0.87 2.56
N TYR A 277 -24.41 1.44 3.16
CA TYR A 277 -24.09 1.21 4.57
C TYR A 277 -24.07 2.48 5.45
N ILE A 278 -24.39 3.63 4.87
CA ILE A 278 -24.28 4.92 5.58
C ILE A 278 -25.20 4.98 6.79
N SER A 279 -26.44 4.51 6.64
CA SER A 279 -27.41 4.50 7.76
C SER A 279 -26.94 3.62 8.91
N THR A 280 -26.36 2.46 8.59
CA THR A 280 -25.84 1.52 9.61
C THR A 280 -24.64 2.12 10.33
N THR A 281 -23.71 2.71 9.60
CA THR A 281 -22.53 3.38 10.17
C THR A 281 -22.93 4.54 11.06
N LEU A 282 -23.82 5.42 10.59
CA LEU A 282 -24.36 6.51 11.40
C LEU A 282 -25.09 5.98 12.65
N SER A 283 -25.83 4.88 12.56
CA SER A 283 -26.51 4.28 13.69
C SER A 283 -25.54 3.78 14.77
N ILE A 284 -24.40 3.21 14.36
CA ILE A 284 -23.31 2.84 15.29
C ILE A 284 -22.78 4.08 16.01
N TRP A 285 -22.55 5.18 15.30
CA TRP A 285 -22.08 6.43 15.88
C TRP A 285 -23.14 7.11 16.74
N LEU A 286 -24.41 6.97 16.40
CA LEU A 286 -25.55 7.45 17.18
C LEU A 286 -25.62 6.78 18.56
N SER A 287 -25.33 5.47 18.63
CA SER A 287 -25.35 4.72 19.89
C SER A 287 -24.23 5.12 20.85
N SER A 288 -23.19 5.80 20.34
CA SER A 288 -22.05 6.26 21.13
C SER A 288 -21.68 7.73 20.85
N PRO A 289 -22.55 8.70 21.15
CA PRO A 289 -22.34 10.11 20.76
C PRO A 289 -21.12 10.76 21.41
N LYS A 290 -20.58 10.15 22.48
CA LYS A 290 -19.38 10.64 23.18
C LYS A 290 -18.07 10.08 22.62
N SER A 291 -18.13 9.08 21.75
CA SER A 291 -16.96 8.33 21.30
C SER A 291 -16.02 9.13 20.37
N SER A 292 -16.49 10.15 19.69
CA SER A 292 -15.66 11.07 18.89
C SER A 292 -16.00 12.51 19.23
N PRO A 293 -15.55 13.01 20.41
CA PRO A 293 -16.00 14.30 20.94
C PRO A 293 -15.63 15.49 20.05
N LEU A 294 -14.54 15.38 19.26
CA LEU A 294 -14.02 16.48 18.44
C LEU A 294 -14.58 16.50 17.01
N LEU A 295 -15.46 15.56 16.63
CA LEU A 295 -15.99 15.48 15.28
C LEU A 295 -16.79 16.73 14.89
N LYS A 296 -16.30 17.45 13.87
CA LYS A 296 -16.86 18.72 13.34
C LYS A 296 -17.41 18.58 11.95
N THR A 297 -16.81 17.71 11.13
CA THR A 297 -17.12 17.58 9.71
C THR A 297 -17.58 16.17 9.38
N LEU A 298 -18.69 16.06 8.65
CA LEU A 298 -19.15 14.85 8.01
C LEU A 298 -19.19 15.06 6.50
N ALA A 299 -18.64 14.11 5.75
CA ALA A 299 -18.72 14.10 4.31
C ALA A 299 -19.28 12.76 3.82
N PHE A 300 -20.14 12.82 2.84
CA PHE A 300 -20.77 11.67 2.21
C PHE A 300 -20.60 11.76 0.71
N SER A 301 -20.20 10.67 0.06
CA SER A 301 -20.23 10.58 -1.39
C SER A 301 -20.85 9.26 -1.84
N HIS A 302 -21.42 9.27 -3.05
CA HIS A 302 -22.12 8.14 -3.63
C HIS A 302 -23.21 7.59 -2.68
N CYS A 303 -23.99 8.48 -2.08
CA CYS A 303 -25.04 8.13 -1.13
C CYS A 303 -26.45 8.35 -1.70
N ASP A 304 -27.39 7.51 -1.28
CA ASP A 304 -28.82 7.75 -1.54
C ASP A 304 -29.35 8.78 -0.53
N LEU A 305 -29.78 9.94 -1.05
CA LEU A 305 -30.36 11.02 -0.26
C LEU A 305 -31.84 10.76 0.08
N SER A 306 -32.18 9.55 0.51
CA SER A 306 -33.52 9.24 0.97
C SER A 306 -33.93 10.13 2.17
N GLU A 307 -35.25 10.33 2.33
CA GLU A 307 -35.78 11.05 3.51
C GLU A 307 -35.40 10.33 4.81
N GLU A 308 -35.24 9.02 4.78
CA GLU A 308 -34.75 8.22 5.92
C GLU A 308 -33.31 8.57 6.27
N PHE A 309 -32.41 8.65 5.28
CA PHE A 309 -31.03 9.10 5.49
C PHE A 309 -31.00 10.51 6.11
N MET A 310 -31.75 11.46 5.55
CA MET A 310 -31.82 12.82 6.07
C MET A 310 -32.35 12.88 7.52
N LYS A 311 -33.30 12.02 7.85
CA LYS A 311 -33.82 11.88 9.21
C LYS A 311 -32.77 11.37 10.17
N VAL A 312 -32.05 10.32 9.83
CA VAL A 312 -30.96 9.76 10.64
C VAL A 312 -29.83 10.77 10.84
N LEU A 313 -29.43 11.46 9.78
CA LEU A 313 -28.39 12.49 9.84
C LEU A 313 -28.81 13.67 10.73
N THR A 314 -30.06 14.13 10.61
CA THR A 314 -30.62 15.21 11.44
C THR A 314 -30.68 14.78 12.91
N GLN A 315 -31.09 13.56 13.19
CA GLN A 315 -31.10 13.00 14.54
C GLN A 315 -29.70 12.96 15.15
N PHE A 316 -28.72 12.49 14.38
CA PHE A 316 -27.32 12.48 14.80
C PHE A 316 -26.82 13.90 15.16
N ALA A 317 -27.07 14.88 14.29
CA ALA A 317 -26.68 16.27 14.55
C ALA A 317 -27.37 16.85 15.82
N CYS A 318 -28.66 16.55 16.00
CA CYS A 318 -29.44 16.94 17.18
C CYS A 318 -28.86 16.36 18.46
N ASP A 319 -28.55 15.07 18.49
CA ASP A 319 -28.08 14.38 19.69
C ASP A 319 -26.66 14.84 20.09
N ARG A 320 -25.81 15.11 19.11
CA ARG A 320 -24.50 15.74 19.38
C ARG A 320 -24.65 17.11 20.02
N ARG A 321 -25.59 17.94 19.56
CA ARG A 321 -25.86 19.25 20.15
C ARG A 321 -26.36 19.14 21.59
N LYS A 322 -27.18 18.14 21.89
CA LYS A 322 -27.70 17.90 23.27
C LYS A 322 -26.64 17.42 24.26
N THR A 323 -25.65 16.66 23.78
CA THR A 323 -24.59 16.07 24.64
C THR A 323 -23.48 17.03 24.99
N ALA A 324 -23.56 18.31 24.62
CA ALA A 324 -22.58 19.36 24.84
C ALA A 324 -21.12 19.02 24.39
N VAL A 325 -21.02 18.07 23.49
CA VAL A 325 -19.77 17.76 22.78
C VAL A 325 -19.62 18.77 21.63
N THR A 326 -18.56 18.74 20.89
CA THR A 326 -18.35 19.65 19.74
C THR A 326 -19.51 19.58 18.76
N TRP A 327 -20.06 20.74 18.39
CA TRP A 327 -21.13 20.83 17.40
C TRP A 327 -20.62 20.40 16.05
N LEU A 328 -21.49 19.75 15.29
CA LEU A 328 -21.22 19.44 13.90
C LEU A 328 -21.22 20.76 13.11
N TYR A 329 -20.05 21.14 12.62
CA TYR A 329 -19.86 22.41 11.92
C TYR A 329 -20.29 22.29 10.46
N ARG A 330 -19.88 21.21 9.77
CA ARG A 330 -20.08 21.03 8.33
C ARG A 330 -20.62 19.64 8.01
N VAL A 331 -21.57 19.60 7.09
CA VAL A 331 -22.00 18.41 6.36
C VAL A 331 -21.81 18.66 4.87
N LEU A 332 -20.99 17.83 4.24
CA LEU A 332 -20.71 17.87 2.81
C LEU A 332 -21.29 16.62 2.15
N ILE A 333 -22.06 16.78 1.10
CA ILE A 333 -22.65 15.68 0.34
C ILE A 333 -22.25 15.85 -1.13
N VAL A 334 -21.56 14.85 -1.66
CA VAL A 334 -20.98 14.86 -3.01
C VAL A 334 -21.48 13.66 -3.80
N ASP A 335 -21.77 13.83 -5.08
CA ASP A 335 -22.15 12.74 -6.01
C ASP A 335 -23.24 11.82 -5.46
N TYR A 336 -24.36 12.40 -5.09
CA TYR A 336 -25.50 11.67 -4.52
C TYR A 336 -26.43 11.10 -5.58
N PHE A 337 -27.17 10.06 -5.22
CA PHE A 337 -28.22 9.46 -6.04
C PHE A 337 -29.60 9.79 -5.48
N GLY A 338 -30.63 9.51 -6.30
CA GLY A 338 -32.00 9.64 -5.89
C GLY A 338 -32.57 11.04 -5.99
N LYS A 339 -33.65 11.27 -5.27
CA LYS A 339 -34.32 12.59 -5.26
C LYS A 339 -33.61 13.53 -4.30
N PHE A 340 -33.42 14.77 -4.74
CA PHE A 340 -32.93 15.82 -3.86
C PHE A 340 -33.84 15.94 -2.61
N PRO A 341 -33.25 16.05 -1.40
CA PRO A 341 -34.05 16.14 -0.18
C PRO A 341 -35.04 17.27 -0.18
N SER A 342 -36.15 17.09 0.52
CA SER A 342 -37.13 18.13 0.67
C SER A 342 -36.51 19.38 1.34
N PRO A 343 -36.94 20.60 0.94
CA PRO A 343 -36.49 21.83 1.59
C PRO A 343 -36.68 21.81 3.12
N SER A 344 -37.73 21.15 3.59
CA SER A 344 -38.02 21.00 5.01
C SER A 344 -36.97 20.13 5.74
N SER A 345 -36.50 19.05 5.11
CA SER A 345 -35.45 18.18 5.66
C SER A 345 -34.10 18.89 5.72
N ILE A 346 -33.77 19.66 4.69
CA ILE A 346 -32.56 20.49 4.66
C ILE A 346 -32.62 21.58 5.74
N LEU A 347 -33.74 22.27 5.89
CA LEU A 347 -33.91 23.30 6.91
C LEU A 347 -33.81 22.74 8.33
N ARG A 348 -34.35 21.52 8.57
CA ARG A 348 -34.20 20.84 9.86
C ARG A 348 -32.72 20.54 10.15
N LEU A 349 -31.98 20.00 9.20
CA LEU A 349 -30.55 19.74 9.36
C LEU A 349 -29.76 21.03 9.62
N LYS A 350 -30.03 22.10 8.87
CA LYS A 350 -29.42 23.44 9.08
C LYS A 350 -29.71 24.01 10.45
N GLY A 351 -30.77 23.57 11.14
CA GLY A 351 -31.03 23.93 12.54
C GLY A 351 -29.98 23.40 13.53
N TYR A 352 -29.21 22.37 13.15
CA TYR A 352 -28.22 21.71 14.00
C TYR A 352 -26.79 21.77 13.44
N VAL A 353 -26.60 22.11 12.18
CA VAL A 353 -25.31 22.15 11.47
C VAL A 353 -25.13 23.54 10.87
N LYS A 354 -23.94 24.13 11.01
CA LYS A 354 -23.69 25.49 10.52
C LYS A 354 -23.61 25.57 8.99
N VAL A 355 -22.98 24.58 8.34
CA VAL A 355 -22.78 24.54 6.88
C VAL A 355 -23.28 23.21 6.34
N VAL A 356 -24.19 23.26 5.38
CA VAL A 356 -24.65 22.07 4.65
C VAL A 356 -24.46 22.34 3.16
N ASP A 357 -23.51 21.65 2.57
CA ASP A 357 -23.11 21.79 1.17
C ASP A 357 -23.51 20.55 0.36
N PHE A 358 -24.04 20.78 -0.83
CA PHE A 358 -24.32 19.75 -1.84
C PHE A 358 -23.49 20.06 -3.07
N GLN A 359 -22.67 19.10 -3.51
CA GLN A 359 -21.77 19.24 -4.67
C GLN A 359 -21.97 18.08 -5.63
N MET A 360 -21.91 18.38 -6.92
CA MET A 360 -22.00 17.39 -8.01
C MET A 360 -20.63 17.26 -8.69
N GLU A 361 -19.58 17.16 -7.90
CA GLU A 361 -18.21 16.98 -8.37
C GLU A 361 -17.74 15.55 -8.13
N ASN A 362 -16.94 15.03 -9.06
CA ASN A 362 -16.55 13.62 -9.16
C ASN A 362 -15.62 13.10 -8.06
N SER A 363 -15.34 13.84 -6.99
CA SER A 363 -14.51 13.35 -5.88
C SER A 363 -14.65 14.17 -4.60
N LEU A 364 -14.61 13.49 -3.46
CA LEU A 364 -14.41 14.13 -2.17
C LEU A 364 -13.05 14.84 -2.14
N PRO A 365 -12.96 16.05 -1.58
CA PRO A 365 -11.67 16.69 -1.37
C PRO A 365 -10.71 15.76 -0.61
N LEU A 366 -9.44 15.81 -0.95
CA LEU A 366 -8.40 14.97 -0.33
C LEU A 366 -8.24 15.28 1.17
N HIS A 367 -8.56 16.51 1.58
CA HIS A 367 -8.53 16.93 2.98
C HIS A 367 -9.84 17.64 3.33
N LEU A 368 -10.42 17.25 4.45
CA LEU A 368 -11.70 17.76 4.96
C LEU A 368 -11.52 18.74 6.13
N ALA A 369 -10.29 18.82 6.67
CA ALA A 369 -9.96 19.64 7.83
C ALA A 369 -9.69 21.10 7.50
#